data_60a1cce0a151a4b3867674a0fb39a60e
#
_entry.id   60a1cce0a151a4b3867674a0fb39a60e
#
_cell.length_a   1.000
_cell.length_b   1.000
_cell.length_c   1.000
_cell.angle_alpha   90.00
_cell.angle_beta   90.00
_cell.angle_gamma   90.00
#
_symmetry.space_group_name_H-M   'P 1'
#
loop_
_entity.id
_entity.type
_entity.pdbx_description
1 polymer ?
#
loop_
_entity_poly.entity_id
_entity_poly.type
_entity_poly.pdbx_seq_one_letter_code
_entity_poly.pdbx_strand_id
1 'polypeptide(L)'
;MTAPHTPSRRDETLGLWLGVLGVAIFAITLPATRLATGSAQAPQLSPWFVTVGRAALAGLLSAAFLLATRSPRPQQAQWKHLGWAVLGNVIGYPLLLGYALRSVTASHAAVVTALLPLVTAAVAALVLHQRARLGFWACAVLGSVLVVAFSLLRGGQQGHGFGFETADLLLVGAVVAASVGYIHGARVTPALGAERVICWMCLMALPFTLPAALWLWPAQPVAPSAWAGFVYVGVFSMWAGFFAWFRGLALGGALRVSQTQLLQPFFSILASIPLLGEPLDVVTLGFAAAVVATVVVGKKLS
;
A
#
# COMPACT_ATOMS: atom_id res chain seq x y z
N MET A 1 -1.81 -28.78 -22.20
CA MET A 1 -1.44 -28.71 -20.76
C MET A 1 0.08 -28.68 -20.71
N THR A 2 0.68 -27.50 -20.61
CA THR A 2 2.13 -27.35 -20.41
C THR A 2 2.46 -27.70 -18.97
N ALA A 3 3.44 -28.56 -18.74
CA ALA A 3 3.91 -28.95 -17.42
C ALA A 3 4.22 -27.70 -16.56
N PRO A 4 3.93 -27.71 -15.24
CA PRO A 4 4.27 -26.61 -14.36
C PRO A 4 5.79 -26.44 -14.37
N HIS A 5 6.25 -25.29 -14.84
CA HIS A 5 7.65 -24.90 -14.82
C HIS A 5 8.09 -24.84 -13.35
N THR A 6 8.89 -25.79 -12.90
CA THR A 6 9.57 -25.68 -11.61
C THR A 6 10.58 -24.53 -11.72
N PRO A 7 10.44 -23.43 -10.91
CA PRO A 7 11.34 -22.30 -11.02
C PRO A 7 12.77 -22.74 -10.71
N SER A 8 13.71 -22.25 -11.50
CA SER A 8 15.14 -22.50 -11.26
C SER A 8 15.58 -21.75 -9.99
N ARG A 9 16.65 -22.19 -9.32
CA ARG A 9 17.21 -21.46 -8.15
C ARG A 9 17.56 -20.02 -8.49
N ARG A 10 17.92 -19.74 -9.76
CA ARG A 10 18.18 -18.38 -10.25
C ARG A 10 16.91 -17.55 -10.30
N ASP A 11 15.80 -18.13 -10.77
CA ASP A 11 14.50 -17.46 -10.84
C ASP A 11 13.98 -17.16 -9.42
N GLU A 12 14.12 -18.10 -8.49
CA GLU A 12 13.73 -17.90 -7.09
C GLU A 12 14.50 -16.75 -6.44
N THR A 13 15.82 -16.68 -6.66
CA THR A 13 16.67 -15.61 -6.12
C THR A 13 16.33 -14.26 -6.76
N LEU A 14 16.15 -14.22 -8.08
CA LEU A 14 15.71 -13.01 -8.78
C LEU A 14 14.33 -12.55 -8.29
N GLY A 15 13.41 -13.49 -8.09
CA GLY A 15 12.08 -13.21 -7.54
C GLY A 15 12.13 -12.58 -6.16
N LEU A 16 13.01 -13.06 -5.27
CA LEU A 16 13.21 -12.45 -3.95
C LEU A 16 13.75 -11.02 -4.05
N TRP A 17 14.76 -10.78 -4.88
CA TRP A 17 15.33 -9.43 -5.05
C TRP A 17 14.33 -8.46 -5.65
N LEU A 18 13.53 -8.89 -6.64
CA LEU A 18 12.42 -8.09 -7.18
C LEU A 18 11.36 -7.82 -6.11
N GLY A 19 11.06 -8.79 -5.26
CA GLY A 19 10.19 -8.60 -4.10
C GLY A 19 10.71 -7.54 -3.13
N VAL A 20 11.99 -7.62 -2.75
CA VAL A 20 12.65 -6.62 -1.88
C VAL A 20 12.64 -5.23 -2.55
N LEU A 21 12.94 -5.15 -3.85
CA LEU A 21 12.87 -3.90 -4.61
C LEU A 21 11.46 -3.30 -4.60
N GLY A 22 10.44 -4.11 -4.87
CA GLY A 22 9.04 -3.68 -4.81
C GLY A 22 8.68 -3.15 -3.42
N VAL A 23 9.06 -3.86 -2.37
CA VAL A 23 8.82 -3.45 -0.97
C VAL A 23 9.58 -2.17 -0.62
N ALA A 24 10.82 -2.02 -1.06
CA ALA A 24 11.59 -0.78 -0.85
C ALA A 24 10.91 0.42 -1.53
N ILE A 25 10.41 0.24 -2.76
CA ILE A 25 9.62 1.27 -3.46
C ILE A 25 8.34 1.59 -2.68
N PHE A 26 7.61 0.58 -2.21
CA PHE A 26 6.38 0.80 -1.43
C PHE A 26 6.64 1.42 -0.07
N ALA A 27 7.76 1.14 0.56
CA ALA A 27 8.13 1.71 1.84
C ALA A 27 8.28 3.25 1.78
N ILE A 28 8.83 3.77 0.69
CA ILE A 28 8.96 5.22 0.47
C ILE A 28 7.60 5.90 0.19
N THR A 29 6.53 5.13 -0.06
CA THR A 29 5.19 5.69 -0.28
C THR A 29 4.72 6.58 0.88
N LEU A 30 4.98 6.16 2.14
CA LEU A 30 4.55 6.91 3.31
C LEU A 30 5.25 8.27 3.38
N PRO A 31 6.58 8.36 3.43
CA PRO A 31 7.26 9.65 3.46
C PRO A 31 7.03 10.48 2.19
N ALA A 32 6.95 9.87 1.01
CA ALA A 32 6.65 10.58 -0.22
C ALA A 32 5.23 11.18 -0.23
N THR A 33 4.22 10.45 0.30
CA THR A 33 2.87 10.98 0.46
C THR A 33 2.86 12.14 1.45
N ARG A 34 3.59 12.03 2.55
CA ARG A 34 3.75 13.12 3.55
C ARG A 34 4.40 14.35 2.93
N LEU A 35 5.45 14.18 2.12
CA LEU A 35 6.05 15.29 1.35
C LEU A 35 5.02 15.93 0.42
N ALA A 36 4.24 15.11 -0.31
CA ALA A 36 3.26 15.61 -1.26
C ALA A 36 2.11 16.36 -0.58
N THR A 37 1.57 15.85 0.53
CA THR A 37 0.41 16.47 1.20
C THR A 37 0.79 17.55 2.21
N GLY A 38 2.02 17.56 2.68
CA GLY A 38 2.47 18.42 3.77
C GLY A 38 1.88 18.01 5.12
N SER A 39 2.01 18.87 6.11
CA SER A 39 1.40 18.73 7.44
C SER A 39 0.11 19.55 7.56
N ALA A 40 -0.62 19.38 8.67
CA ALA A 40 -1.78 20.21 8.99
C ALA A 40 -1.39 21.69 9.11
N GLN A 41 -0.18 21.96 9.66
CA GLN A 41 0.36 23.32 9.87
C GLN A 41 0.98 23.91 8.59
N ALA A 42 1.50 23.06 7.69
CA ALA A 42 2.11 23.47 6.43
C ALA A 42 1.57 22.59 5.28
N PRO A 43 0.29 22.76 4.90
CA PRO A 43 -0.34 21.97 3.86
C PRO A 43 0.28 22.28 2.48
N GLN A 44 0.45 21.24 1.67
CA GLN A 44 0.92 21.33 0.30
C GLN A 44 -0.21 20.90 -0.65
N LEU A 45 -0.02 19.84 -1.42
CA LEU A 45 -1.08 19.30 -2.29
C LEU A 45 -2.24 18.73 -1.46
N SER A 46 -3.47 18.92 -1.92
CA SER A 46 -4.62 18.31 -1.24
C SER A 46 -4.56 16.78 -1.35
N PRO A 47 -5.00 16.01 -0.31
CA PRO A 47 -5.05 14.55 -0.40
C PRO A 47 -5.91 14.07 -1.57
N TRP A 48 -6.98 14.79 -1.92
CA TRP A 48 -7.77 14.51 -3.11
C TRP A 48 -6.96 14.65 -4.39
N PHE A 49 -6.25 15.76 -4.56
CA PHE A 49 -5.41 15.96 -5.74
C PHE A 49 -4.31 14.90 -5.83
N VAL A 50 -3.62 14.59 -4.71
CA VAL A 50 -2.60 13.54 -4.69
C VAL A 50 -3.19 12.19 -5.10
N THR A 51 -4.39 11.85 -4.61
CA THR A 51 -5.06 10.59 -4.93
C THR A 51 -5.44 10.49 -6.40
N VAL A 52 -6.20 11.46 -6.92
CA VAL A 52 -6.67 11.38 -8.32
C VAL A 52 -5.53 11.66 -9.31
N GLY A 53 -4.62 12.56 -8.97
CA GLY A 53 -3.49 12.92 -9.84
C GLY A 53 -2.48 11.77 -9.98
N ARG A 54 -2.12 11.08 -8.86
CA ARG A 54 -1.24 9.90 -8.96
C ARG A 54 -1.89 8.76 -9.76
N ALA A 55 -3.21 8.59 -9.62
CA ALA A 55 -3.95 7.60 -10.37
C ALA A 55 -4.06 7.97 -11.86
N ALA A 56 -4.25 9.26 -12.18
CA ALA A 56 -4.23 9.76 -13.56
C ALA A 56 -2.86 9.57 -14.22
N LEU A 57 -1.77 9.94 -13.52
CA LEU A 57 -0.41 9.76 -14.00
C LEU A 57 -0.11 8.27 -14.27
N ALA A 58 -0.41 7.40 -13.30
CA ALA A 58 -0.27 5.95 -13.46
C ALA A 58 -1.18 5.41 -14.57
N GLY A 59 -2.38 5.98 -14.73
CA GLY A 59 -3.33 5.63 -15.79
C GLY A 59 -2.80 5.94 -17.20
N LEU A 60 -2.18 7.10 -17.39
CA LEU A 60 -1.52 7.47 -18.65
C LEU A 60 -0.35 6.53 -18.98
N LEU A 61 0.51 6.25 -18.00
CA LEU A 61 1.60 5.27 -18.15
C LEU A 61 1.07 3.87 -18.45
N SER A 62 -0.03 3.48 -17.80
CA SER A 62 -0.70 2.19 -18.01
C SER A 62 -1.32 2.10 -19.41
N ALA A 63 -1.93 3.18 -19.90
CA ALA A 63 -2.45 3.23 -21.27
C ALA A 63 -1.31 3.00 -22.29
N ALA A 64 -0.20 3.71 -22.13
CA ALA A 64 0.99 3.54 -22.99
C ALA A 64 1.52 2.09 -22.93
N PHE A 65 1.65 1.51 -21.73
CA PHE A 65 2.10 0.13 -21.54
C PHE A 65 1.17 -0.90 -22.20
N LEU A 66 -0.14 -0.80 -21.95
CA LEU A 66 -1.14 -1.74 -22.49
C LEU A 66 -1.22 -1.67 -24.01
N LEU A 67 -1.08 -0.48 -24.59
CA LEU A 67 -1.02 -0.28 -26.05
C LEU A 67 0.26 -0.86 -26.62
N ALA A 68 1.43 -0.56 -26.05
CA ALA A 68 2.73 -1.05 -26.52
C ALA A 68 2.84 -2.57 -26.45
N THR A 69 2.27 -3.20 -25.41
CA THR A 69 2.28 -4.65 -25.21
C THR A 69 1.10 -5.37 -25.89
N ARG A 70 0.21 -4.64 -26.57
CA ARG A 70 -1.01 -5.18 -27.17
C ARG A 70 -1.79 -6.10 -26.21
N SER A 71 -1.91 -5.65 -24.96
CA SER A 71 -2.49 -6.44 -23.89
C SER A 71 -3.96 -6.78 -24.13
N PRO A 72 -4.41 -8.03 -23.88
CA PRO A 72 -5.81 -8.40 -24.05
C PRO A 72 -6.70 -7.64 -23.06
N ARG A 73 -7.93 -7.38 -23.47
CA ARG A 73 -8.96 -6.73 -22.62
C ARG A 73 -9.43 -7.71 -21.54
N PRO A 74 -9.77 -7.20 -20.34
CA PRO A 74 -10.41 -8.00 -19.31
C PRO A 74 -11.75 -8.58 -19.80
N GLN A 75 -12.06 -9.81 -19.38
CA GLN A 75 -13.37 -10.42 -19.60
C GLN A 75 -14.46 -9.73 -18.76
N GLN A 76 -15.72 -9.84 -19.18
CA GLN A 76 -16.83 -9.14 -18.52
C GLN A 76 -16.94 -9.43 -17.02
N ALA A 77 -16.73 -10.67 -16.59
CA ALA A 77 -16.74 -11.06 -15.18
C ALA A 77 -15.62 -10.43 -14.33
N GLN A 78 -14.50 -10.02 -14.96
CA GLN A 78 -13.33 -9.46 -14.27
C GLN A 78 -13.53 -7.98 -13.90
N TRP A 79 -14.37 -7.24 -14.63
CA TRP A 79 -14.58 -5.81 -14.41
C TRP A 79 -15.11 -5.49 -13.02
N LYS A 80 -15.99 -6.33 -12.46
CA LYS A 80 -16.47 -6.16 -11.08
C LYS A 80 -15.32 -6.23 -10.06
N HIS A 81 -14.42 -7.19 -10.23
CA HIS A 81 -13.28 -7.34 -9.33
C HIS A 81 -12.26 -6.21 -9.52
N LEU A 82 -12.00 -5.79 -10.76
CA LEU A 82 -11.18 -4.62 -11.04
C LEU A 82 -11.80 -3.36 -10.41
N GLY A 83 -13.12 -3.17 -10.45
CA GLY A 83 -13.81 -2.05 -9.81
C GLY A 83 -13.59 -2.00 -8.30
N TRP A 84 -13.76 -3.11 -7.59
CA TRP A 84 -13.45 -3.18 -6.16
C TRP A 84 -11.97 -2.94 -5.88
N ALA A 85 -11.08 -3.45 -6.74
CA ALA A 85 -9.64 -3.22 -6.60
C ALA A 85 -9.29 -1.73 -6.84
N VAL A 86 -9.95 -1.04 -7.77
CA VAL A 86 -9.82 0.42 -7.96
C VAL A 86 -10.28 1.17 -6.73
N LEU A 87 -11.48 0.87 -6.22
CA LEU A 87 -12.02 1.53 -5.03
C LEU A 87 -11.11 1.35 -3.81
N GLY A 88 -10.52 0.17 -3.64
CA GLY A 88 -9.61 -0.11 -2.54
C GLY A 88 -8.22 0.51 -2.70
N ASN A 89 -7.52 0.16 -3.78
CA ASN A 89 -6.09 0.46 -3.94
C ASN A 89 -5.81 1.79 -4.66
N VAL A 90 -6.68 2.18 -5.62
CA VAL A 90 -6.41 3.39 -6.42
C VAL A 90 -6.99 4.63 -5.74
N ILE A 91 -8.13 4.51 -5.06
CA ILE A 91 -8.81 5.64 -4.42
C ILE A 91 -8.75 5.54 -2.89
N GLY A 92 -9.31 4.49 -2.29
CA GLY A 92 -9.53 4.41 -0.85
C GLY A 92 -8.24 4.48 -0.04
N TYR A 93 -7.31 3.57 -0.29
CA TYR A 93 -6.03 3.57 0.42
C TYR A 93 -5.27 4.89 0.30
N PRO A 94 -5.01 5.44 -0.90
CA PRO A 94 -4.24 6.67 -1.02
C PRO A 94 -4.93 7.89 -0.42
N LEU A 95 -6.24 7.97 -0.52
CA LEU A 95 -7.01 9.10 0.02
C LEU A 95 -6.98 9.11 1.55
N LEU A 96 -7.32 8.00 2.17
CA LEU A 96 -7.34 7.88 3.63
C LEU A 96 -5.92 8.04 4.21
N LEU A 97 -4.91 7.45 3.56
CA LEU A 97 -3.52 7.62 3.93
C LEU A 97 -3.07 9.09 3.80
N GLY A 98 -3.42 9.76 2.70
CA GLY A 98 -3.05 11.16 2.47
C GLY A 98 -3.63 12.11 3.53
N TYR A 99 -4.86 11.87 3.97
CA TYR A 99 -5.46 12.63 5.07
C TYR A 99 -4.80 12.32 6.41
N ALA A 100 -4.58 11.05 6.72
CA ALA A 100 -3.94 10.65 7.98
C ALA A 100 -2.53 11.25 8.12
N LEU A 101 -1.73 11.19 7.05
CA LEU A 101 -0.36 11.70 7.04
C LEU A 101 -0.25 13.24 7.16
N ARG A 102 -1.33 13.98 7.14
CA ARG A 102 -1.33 15.39 7.53
C ARG A 102 -1.20 15.60 9.04
N SER A 103 -1.70 14.68 9.83
CA SER A 103 -1.76 14.78 11.28
C SER A 103 -0.71 13.94 12.00
N VAL A 104 -0.31 12.81 11.41
CA VAL A 104 0.68 11.90 12.01
C VAL A 104 1.95 11.80 11.17
N THR A 105 3.05 11.34 11.80
CA THR A 105 4.32 11.10 11.11
C THR A 105 4.25 9.88 10.18
N ALA A 106 5.14 9.81 9.19
CA ALA A 106 5.22 8.64 8.32
C ALA A 106 5.66 7.39 9.09
N SER A 107 6.51 7.55 10.11
CA SER A 107 6.91 6.47 11.01
C SER A 107 5.75 5.92 11.84
N HIS A 108 4.85 6.79 12.32
CA HIS A 108 3.61 6.36 12.99
C HIS A 108 2.72 5.55 12.03
N ALA A 109 2.48 6.08 10.84
CA ALA A 109 1.69 5.39 9.82
C ALA A 109 2.30 4.02 9.43
N ALA A 110 3.64 3.89 9.46
CA ALA A 110 4.32 2.64 9.16
C ALA A 110 3.98 1.52 10.17
N VAL A 111 3.83 1.86 11.46
CA VAL A 111 3.42 0.88 12.49
C VAL A 111 2.00 0.40 12.26
N VAL A 112 1.06 1.32 11.99
CA VAL A 112 -0.35 0.95 11.75
C VAL A 112 -0.48 0.14 10.47
N THR A 113 0.18 0.56 9.39
CA THR A 113 0.14 -0.16 8.11
C THR A 113 0.87 -1.49 8.12
N ALA A 114 1.72 -1.77 9.12
CA ALA A 114 2.30 -3.11 9.32
C ALA A 114 1.25 -4.20 9.59
N LEU A 115 0.03 -3.83 9.99
CA LEU A 115 -1.11 -4.75 10.08
C LEU A 115 -1.67 -5.20 8.72
N LEU A 116 -1.30 -4.55 7.62
CA LEU A 116 -1.87 -4.81 6.30
C LEU A 116 -1.88 -6.30 5.90
N PRO A 117 -0.81 -7.10 6.08
CA PRO A 117 -0.85 -8.52 5.74
C PRO A 117 -1.86 -9.32 6.58
N LEU A 118 -2.01 -8.96 7.87
CA LEU A 118 -2.93 -9.62 8.78
C LEU A 118 -4.40 -9.29 8.44
N VAL A 119 -4.69 -8.01 8.21
CA VAL A 119 -6.03 -7.55 7.80
C VAL A 119 -6.39 -8.12 6.43
N THR A 120 -5.43 -8.18 5.48
CA THR A 120 -5.64 -8.81 4.18
C THR A 120 -6.03 -10.28 4.32
N ALA A 121 -5.38 -11.03 5.21
CA ALA A 121 -5.73 -12.43 5.46
C ALA A 121 -7.11 -12.55 6.14
N ALA A 122 -7.46 -11.66 7.08
CA ALA A 122 -8.77 -11.63 7.70
C ALA A 122 -9.89 -11.32 6.68
N VAL A 123 -9.70 -10.31 5.83
CA VAL A 123 -10.65 -9.98 4.76
C VAL A 123 -10.75 -11.12 3.74
N ALA A 124 -9.63 -11.80 3.42
CA ALA A 124 -9.64 -12.99 2.56
C ALA A 124 -10.49 -14.11 3.18
N ALA A 125 -10.32 -14.40 4.45
CA ALA A 125 -11.11 -15.40 5.16
C ALA A 125 -12.62 -15.09 5.09
N LEU A 126 -12.99 -13.82 5.29
CA LEU A 126 -14.39 -13.37 5.23
C LEU A 126 -14.97 -13.42 3.80
N VAL A 127 -14.25 -12.82 2.83
CA VAL A 127 -14.73 -12.69 1.44
C VAL A 127 -14.69 -14.01 0.67
N LEU A 128 -13.72 -14.87 0.97
CA LEU A 128 -13.56 -16.18 0.33
C LEU A 128 -14.20 -17.31 1.14
N HIS A 129 -14.85 -17.01 2.29
CA HIS A 129 -15.47 -17.96 3.21
C HIS A 129 -14.46 -19.05 3.65
N GLN A 130 -13.19 -18.69 3.78
CA GLN A 130 -12.15 -19.59 4.26
C GLN A 130 -12.16 -19.65 5.80
N ARG A 131 -12.04 -20.86 6.36
CA ARG A 131 -11.99 -21.03 7.82
C ARG A 131 -10.57 -20.78 8.31
N ALA A 132 -10.32 -19.61 8.89
CA ALA A 132 -9.10 -19.35 9.61
C ALA A 132 -9.16 -19.96 11.03
N ARG A 133 -8.03 -20.51 11.50
CA ARG A 133 -7.92 -21.11 12.83
C ARG A 133 -8.04 -20.06 13.94
N LEU A 134 -8.43 -20.48 15.14
CA LEU A 134 -8.58 -19.59 16.30
C LEU A 134 -7.28 -18.83 16.62
N GLY A 135 -6.12 -19.49 16.48
CA GLY A 135 -4.80 -18.88 16.68
C GLY A 135 -4.53 -17.69 15.76
N PHE A 136 -4.98 -17.73 14.50
CA PHE A 136 -4.91 -16.60 13.58
C PHE A 136 -5.72 -15.41 14.12
N TRP A 137 -6.95 -15.63 14.56
CA TRP A 137 -7.80 -14.56 15.11
C TRP A 137 -7.22 -13.97 16.40
N ALA A 138 -6.61 -14.79 17.25
CA ALA A 138 -5.91 -14.32 18.44
C ALA A 138 -4.74 -13.37 18.08
N CYS A 139 -3.95 -13.72 17.05
CA CYS A 139 -2.89 -12.85 16.54
C CYS A 139 -3.45 -11.56 15.91
N ALA A 140 -4.59 -11.62 15.24
CA ALA A 140 -5.25 -10.45 14.68
C ALA A 140 -5.69 -9.45 15.77
N VAL A 141 -6.29 -9.98 16.84
CA VAL A 141 -6.68 -9.18 18.01
C VAL A 141 -5.45 -8.60 18.70
N LEU A 142 -4.41 -9.40 18.95
CA LEU A 142 -3.17 -8.92 19.59
C LEU A 142 -2.50 -7.82 18.77
N GLY A 143 -2.39 -7.99 17.44
CA GLY A 143 -1.84 -6.97 16.55
C GLY A 143 -2.65 -5.67 16.60
N SER A 144 -3.98 -5.76 16.65
CA SER A 144 -4.86 -4.59 16.78
C SER A 144 -4.67 -3.91 18.14
N VAL A 145 -4.57 -4.66 19.24
CA VAL A 145 -4.30 -4.12 20.59
C VAL A 145 -2.94 -3.41 20.62
N LEU A 146 -1.90 -3.96 20.00
CA LEU A 146 -0.58 -3.32 19.92
C LEU A 146 -0.65 -1.97 19.17
N VAL A 147 -1.38 -1.91 18.07
CA VAL A 147 -1.56 -0.65 17.33
C VAL A 147 -2.35 0.37 18.16
N VAL A 148 -3.43 -0.04 18.84
CA VAL A 148 -4.18 0.84 19.75
C VAL A 148 -3.27 1.35 20.86
N ALA A 149 -2.50 0.48 21.52
CA ALA A 149 -1.57 0.88 22.57
C ALA A 149 -0.51 1.88 22.05
N PHE A 150 0.04 1.64 20.86
CA PHE A 150 0.97 2.56 20.21
C PHE A 150 0.35 3.94 19.96
N SER A 151 -0.86 3.98 19.37
CA SER A 151 -1.56 5.23 19.07
C SER A 151 -1.86 6.02 20.34
N LEU A 152 -2.32 5.35 21.41
CA LEU A 152 -2.59 5.98 22.71
C LEU A 152 -1.31 6.56 23.36
N LEU A 153 -0.19 5.82 23.31
CA LEU A 153 1.08 6.30 23.84
C LEU A 153 1.58 7.55 23.08
N ARG A 154 1.41 7.57 21.76
CA ARG A 154 1.83 8.70 20.94
C ARG A 154 0.92 9.92 21.08
N GLY A 155 -0.38 9.75 21.13
CA GLY A 155 -1.34 10.82 21.39
C GLY A 155 -1.05 11.54 22.72
N GLY A 156 -0.74 10.77 23.78
CA GLY A 156 -0.36 11.31 25.08
C GLY A 156 0.93 12.15 25.04
N GLN A 157 1.93 11.77 24.26
CA GLN A 157 3.20 12.51 24.13
C GLN A 157 3.06 13.82 23.32
N GLN A 158 2.08 13.93 22.44
CA GLN A 158 1.84 15.12 21.61
C GLN A 158 0.89 16.14 22.27
N GLY A 159 0.49 15.92 23.52
CA GLY A 159 -0.36 16.85 24.28
C GLY A 159 -1.84 16.84 23.87
N HIS A 160 -2.27 15.92 23.03
CA HIS A 160 -3.67 15.79 22.58
C HIS A 160 -4.54 14.92 23.51
N GLY A 161 -4.01 14.50 24.66
CA GLY A 161 -4.68 13.61 25.59
C GLY A 161 -4.59 12.13 25.18
N PHE A 162 -4.99 11.23 26.11
CA PHE A 162 -5.13 9.81 25.80
C PHE A 162 -6.39 9.62 24.94
N GLY A 163 -6.23 9.51 23.61
CA GLY A 163 -7.35 9.33 22.69
C GLY A 163 -6.90 8.72 21.37
N PHE A 164 -7.81 7.96 20.77
CA PHE A 164 -7.68 7.53 19.37
C PHE A 164 -7.90 8.75 18.49
N GLU A 165 -6.90 9.14 17.71
CA GLU A 165 -7.04 10.27 16.81
C GLU A 165 -7.80 9.87 15.53
N THR A 166 -8.45 10.84 14.89
CA THR A 166 -9.09 10.62 13.59
C THR A 166 -8.10 10.07 12.56
N ALA A 167 -6.82 10.42 12.66
CA ALA A 167 -5.76 9.90 11.80
C ALA A 167 -5.57 8.39 11.92
N ASP A 168 -5.68 7.82 13.14
CA ASP A 168 -5.57 6.37 13.35
C ASP A 168 -6.74 5.63 12.69
N LEU A 169 -7.95 6.16 12.80
CA LEU A 169 -9.12 5.60 12.13
C LEU A 169 -8.97 5.65 10.60
N LEU A 170 -8.41 6.74 10.06
CA LEU A 170 -8.12 6.86 8.64
C LEU A 170 -7.05 5.84 8.19
N LEU A 171 -6.02 5.60 9.00
CA LEU A 171 -5.00 4.58 8.71
C LEU A 171 -5.57 3.17 8.74
N VAL A 172 -6.40 2.82 9.73
CA VAL A 172 -7.11 1.53 9.78
C VAL A 172 -8.02 1.39 8.56
N GLY A 173 -8.79 2.43 8.22
CA GLY A 173 -9.62 2.46 7.02
C GLY A 173 -8.80 2.26 5.74
N ALA A 174 -7.63 2.89 5.64
CA ALA A 174 -6.70 2.70 4.53
C ALA A 174 -6.24 1.24 4.42
N VAL A 175 -5.85 0.61 5.54
CA VAL A 175 -5.45 -0.81 5.58
C VAL A 175 -6.58 -1.72 5.12
N VAL A 176 -7.82 -1.49 5.57
CA VAL A 176 -8.99 -2.26 5.13
C VAL A 176 -9.25 -2.05 3.64
N ALA A 177 -9.21 -0.81 3.15
CA ALA A 177 -9.41 -0.49 1.74
C ALA A 177 -8.36 -1.19 0.86
N ALA A 178 -7.08 -1.12 1.23
CA ALA A 178 -6.02 -1.82 0.52
C ALA A 178 -6.21 -3.34 0.53
N SER A 179 -6.63 -3.90 1.67
CA SER A 179 -6.88 -5.34 1.81
C SER A 179 -7.99 -5.83 0.88
N VAL A 180 -9.10 -5.10 0.79
CA VAL A 180 -10.18 -5.38 -0.16
C VAL A 180 -9.65 -5.30 -1.60
N GLY A 181 -8.91 -4.25 -1.91
CA GLY A 181 -8.32 -4.04 -3.23
C GLY A 181 -7.36 -5.17 -3.63
N TYR A 182 -6.51 -5.62 -2.73
CA TYR A 182 -5.57 -6.73 -2.98
C TYR A 182 -6.29 -8.06 -3.26
N ILE A 183 -7.34 -8.38 -2.49
CA ILE A 183 -8.08 -9.64 -2.68
C ILE A 183 -8.79 -9.65 -4.03
N HIS A 184 -9.43 -8.56 -4.39
CA HIS A 184 -10.11 -8.47 -5.67
C HIS A 184 -9.11 -8.43 -6.84
N GLY A 185 -7.98 -7.73 -6.71
CA GLY A 185 -6.88 -7.75 -7.69
C GLY A 185 -6.30 -9.14 -7.88
N ALA A 186 -6.04 -9.86 -6.78
CA ALA A 186 -5.51 -11.23 -6.81
C ALA A 186 -6.42 -12.22 -7.55
N ARG A 187 -7.74 -12.04 -7.48
CA ARG A 187 -8.71 -12.90 -8.21
C ARG A 187 -8.58 -12.83 -9.73
N VAL A 188 -8.19 -11.69 -10.26
CA VAL A 188 -8.06 -11.49 -11.71
C VAL A 188 -6.63 -11.70 -12.23
N THR A 189 -5.66 -11.75 -11.33
CA THR A 189 -4.23 -11.91 -11.65
C THR A 189 -3.93 -13.17 -12.49
N PRO A 190 -4.49 -14.37 -12.21
CA PRO A 190 -4.18 -15.57 -13.00
C PRO A 190 -4.58 -15.44 -14.46
N ALA A 191 -5.65 -14.71 -14.76
CA ALA A 191 -6.18 -14.56 -16.13
C ALA A 191 -5.56 -13.38 -16.89
N LEU A 192 -5.26 -12.26 -16.19
CA LEU A 192 -4.75 -11.04 -16.84
C LEU A 192 -3.22 -10.97 -16.85
N GLY A 193 -2.57 -11.68 -15.95
CA GLY A 193 -1.15 -11.47 -15.64
C GLY A 193 -0.94 -10.33 -14.64
N ALA A 194 0.04 -10.51 -13.77
CA ALA A 194 0.27 -9.69 -12.60
C ALA A 194 0.48 -8.19 -12.92
N GLU A 195 1.31 -7.88 -13.92
CA GLU A 195 1.64 -6.51 -14.31
C GLU A 195 0.45 -5.78 -14.95
N ARG A 196 -0.40 -6.53 -15.66
CA ARG A 196 -1.56 -5.96 -16.35
C ARG A 196 -2.69 -5.60 -15.42
N VAL A 197 -2.79 -6.24 -14.24
CA VAL A 197 -3.85 -5.94 -13.26
C VAL A 197 -3.80 -4.49 -12.84
N ILE A 198 -2.64 -3.99 -12.38
CA ILE A 198 -2.52 -2.58 -11.98
C ILE A 198 -2.71 -1.64 -13.16
N CYS A 199 -2.25 -2.01 -14.36
CA CYS A 199 -2.46 -1.21 -15.56
C CYS A 199 -3.95 -1.08 -15.91
N TRP A 200 -4.72 -2.16 -15.87
CA TRP A 200 -6.16 -2.10 -16.10
C TRP A 200 -6.93 -1.37 -15.00
N MET A 201 -6.50 -1.49 -13.74
CA MET A 201 -7.07 -0.72 -12.63
C MET A 201 -6.88 0.79 -12.84
N CYS A 202 -5.66 1.22 -13.14
CA CYS A 202 -5.33 2.63 -13.36
C CYS A 202 -6.01 3.17 -14.63
N LEU A 203 -6.04 2.39 -15.73
CA LEU A 203 -6.73 2.77 -16.96
C LEU A 203 -8.24 2.90 -16.75
N MET A 204 -8.87 2.00 -16.00
CA MET A 204 -10.29 2.06 -15.68
C MET A 204 -10.65 3.29 -14.83
N ALA A 205 -9.74 3.71 -13.94
CA ALA A 205 -9.92 4.92 -13.14
C ALA A 205 -9.66 6.22 -13.93
N LEU A 206 -8.88 6.15 -15.02
CA LEU A 206 -8.38 7.32 -15.76
C LEU A 206 -9.48 8.28 -16.26
N PRO A 207 -10.63 7.83 -16.79
CA PRO A 207 -11.72 8.72 -17.25
C PRO A 207 -12.29 9.61 -16.14
N PHE A 208 -12.16 9.18 -14.88
CA PHE A 208 -12.63 9.92 -13.70
C PHE A 208 -11.48 10.71 -13.04
N THR A 209 -10.32 10.09 -12.96
CA THR A 209 -9.19 10.66 -12.21
C THR A 209 -8.48 11.76 -12.97
N LEU A 210 -8.40 11.69 -14.30
CA LEU A 210 -7.77 12.74 -15.09
C LEU A 210 -8.56 14.06 -15.07
N PRO A 211 -9.88 14.10 -15.37
CA PRO A 211 -10.67 15.32 -15.23
C PRO A 211 -10.66 15.87 -13.79
N ALA A 212 -10.79 15.00 -12.79
CA ALA A 212 -10.74 15.40 -11.39
C ALA A 212 -9.37 16.00 -11.00
N ALA A 213 -8.28 15.44 -11.50
CA ALA A 213 -6.94 16.00 -11.25
C ALA A 213 -6.74 17.38 -11.89
N LEU A 214 -7.28 17.57 -13.09
CA LEU A 214 -7.24 18.89 -13.75
C LEU A 214 -8.11 19.91 -13.00
N TRP A 215 -9.27 19.52 -12.52
CA TRP A 215 -10.16 20.41 -11.76
C TRP A 215 -9.61 20.76 -10.37
N LEU A 216 -8.95 19.80 -9.71
CA LEU A 216 -8.35 19.97 -8.39
C LEU A 216 -6.90 20.50 -8.46
N TRP A 217 -6.45 20.98 -9.63
CA TRP A 217 -5.10 21.50 -9.78
C TRP A 217 -4.82 22.59 -8.75
N PRO A 218 -3.67 22.57 -8.06
CA PRO A 218 -3.39 23.51 -6.99
C PRO A 218 -3.33 24.94 -7.54
N ALA A 219 -4.11 25.84 -6.93
CA ALA A 219 -4.09 27.27 -7.28
C ALA A 219 -2.97 28.04 -6.55
N GLN A 220 -2.44 27.47 -5.46
CA GLN A 220 -1.37 28.09 -4.67
C GLN A 220 0.00 27.50 -5.07
N PRO A 221 1.08 28.25 -4.88
CA PRO A 221 2.42 27.73 -5.08
C PRO A 221 2.68 26.50 -4.18
N VAL A 222 3.23 25.47 -4.76
CA VAL A 222 3.53 24.19 -4.09
C VAL A 222 5.04 23.98 -4.10
N ALA A 223 5.59 23.54 -2.99
CA ALA A 223 7.02 23.30 -2.86
C ALA A 223 7.52 22.24 -3.86
N PRO A 224 8.71 22.39 -4.44
CA PRO A 224 9.30 21.40 -5.35
C PRO A 224 9.39 19.99 -4.73
N SER A 225 9.66 19.91 -3.42
CA SER A 225 9.68 18.65 -2.68
C SER A 225 8.32 17.94 -2.66
N ALA A 226 7.22 18.69 -2.60
CA ALA A 226 5.87 18.13 -2.65
C ALA A 226 5.56 17.57 -4.04
N TRP A 227 5.98 18.23 -5.10
CA TRP A 227 5.89 17.70 -6.47
C TRP A 227 6.75 16.44 -6.65
N ALA A 228 7.97 16.41 -6.09
CA ALA A 228 8.81 15.21 -6.11
C ALA A 228 8.12 14.03 -5.40
N GLY A 229 7.53 14.28 -4.22
CA GLY A 229 6.72 13.28 -3.52
C GLY A 229 5.53 12.80 -4.36
N PHE A 230 4.81 13.72 -5.00
CA PHE A 230 3.68 13.40 -5.89
C PHE A 230 4.09 12.52 -7.09
N VAL A 231 5.15 12.91 -7.79
CA VAL A 231 5.68 12.12 -8.93
C VAL A 231 6.10 10.73 -8.45
N TYR A 232 6.79 10.66 -7.29
CA TYR A 232 7.18 9.38 -6.72
C TYR A 232 5.98 8.46 -6.48
N VAL A 233 4.94 8.95 -5.81
CA VAL A 233 3.77 8.11 -5.51
C VAL A 233 2.96 7.76 -6.76
N GLY A 234 3.00 8.56 -7.81
CA GLY A 234 2.34 8.29 -9.08
C GLY A 234 3.09 7.28 -9.93
N VAL A 235 4.39 7.50 -10.16
CA VAL A 235 5.20 6.69 -11.07
C VAL A 235 5.71 5.42 -10.39
N PHE A 236 6.37 5.58 -9.24
CA PHE A 236 7.03 4.45 -8.61
C PHE A 236 6.09 3.63 -7.73
N SER A 237 5.36 4.26 -6.82
CA SER A 237 4.49 3.55 -5.88
C SER A 237 3.24 2.97 -6.55
N MET A 238 2.56 3.74 -7.42
CA MET A 238 1.30 3.29 -8.04
C MET A 238 1.52 2.43 -9.28
N TRP A 239 2.67 2.51 -9.94
CA TRP A 239 2.89 1.83 -11.23
C TRP A 239 4.12 0.92 -11.22
N ALA A 240 5.34 1.45 -11.24
CA ALA A 240 6.58 0.69 -11.41
C ALA A 240 6.83 -0.32 -10.27
N GLY A 241 6.52 0.04 -9.03
CA GLY A 241 6.68 -0.83 -7.87
C GLY A 241 5.85 -2.11 -7.96
N PHE A 242 4.65 -2.02 -8.54
CA PHE A 242 3.82 -3.20 -8.77
C PHE A 242 4.40 -4.16 -9.82
N PHE A 243 5.14 -3.65 -10.81
CA PHE A 243 5.79 -4.52 -11.79
C PHE A 243 6.89 -5.36 -11.13
N ALA A 244 7.76 -4.73 -10.35
CA ALA A 244 8.78 -5.44 -9.59
C ALA A 244 8.14 -6.45 -8.62
N TRP A 245 7.14 -6.01 -7.88
CA TRP A 245 6.42 -6.82 -6.91
C TRP A 245 5.78 -8.06 -7.53
N PHE A 246 4.94 -7.87 -8.52
CA PHE A 246 4.21 -8.98 -9.14
C PHE A 246 5.13 -9.92 -9.91
N ARG A 247 6.16 -9.40 -10.59
CA ARG A 247 7.15 -10.25 -11.24
C ARG A 247 7.96 -11.05 -10.23
N GLY A 248 8.27 -10.42 -9.08
CA GLY A 248 8.88 -11.11 -7.96
C GLY A 248 8.05 -12.28 -7.46
N LEU A 249 6.74 -12.06 -7.24
CA LEU A 249 5.81 -13.11 -6.82
C LEU A 249 5.71 -14.26 -7.84
N ALA A 250 5.71 -13.93 -9.13
CA ALA A 250 5.62 -14.93 -10.20
C ALA A 250 6.88 -15.80 -10.30
N LEU A 251 8.08 -15.23 -10.15
CA LEU A 251 9.35 -15.94 -10.26
C LEU A 251 9.74 -16.66 -8.95
N GLY A 252 9.59 -16.00 -7.81
CA GLY A 252 10.08 -16.51 -6.52
C GLY A 252 9.02 -17.24 -5.68
N GLY A 253 7.79 -17.33 -6.19
CA GLY A 253 6.65 -17.91 -5.49
C GLY A 253 6.00 -16.94 -4.48
N ALA A 254 4.67 -16.87 -4.53
CA ALA A 254 3.91 -15.91 -3.74
C ALA A 254 4.14 -16.03 -2.22
N LEU A 255 4.21 -17.25 -1.69
CA LEU A 255 4.42 -17.49 -0.26
C LEU A 255 5.76 -16.94 0.23
N ARG A 256 6.83 -17.20 -0.53
CA ARG A 256 8.20 -16.83 -0.16
C ARG A 256 8.45 -15.34 -0.34
N VAL A 257 8.09 -14.78 -1.49
CA VAL A 257 8.30 -13.36 -1.80
C VAL A 257 7.43 -12.45 -0.94
N SER A 258 6.20 -12.86 -0.59
CA SER A 258 5.34 -12.04 0.28
C SER A 258 5.93 -11.81 1.69
N GLN A 259 6.88 -12.64 2.14
CA GLN A 259 7.56 -12.42 3.41
C GLN A 259 8.43 -11.14 3.39
N THR A 260 8.88 -10.69 2.22
CA THR A 260 9.65 -9.44 2.10
C THR A 260 8.84 -8.21 2.55
N GLN A 261 7.49 -8.26 2.49
CA GLN A 261 6.64 -7.17 3.00
C GLN A 261 6.82 -6.89 4.50
N LEU A 262 7.30 -7.85 5.27
CA LEU A 262 7.59 -7.65 6.68
C LEU A 262 8.73 -6.64 6.92
N LEU A 263 9.54 -6.36 5.90
CA LEU A 263 10.57 -5.33 5.94
C LEU A 263 10.00 -3.91 5.70
N GLN A 264 8.80 -3.81 5.14
CA GLN A 264 8.22 -2.54 4.70
C GLN A 264 8.13 -1.48 5.81
N PRO A 265 7.61 -1.76 7.03
CA PRO A 265 7.54 -0.75 8.08
C PRO A 265 8.92 -0.23 8.49
N PHE A 266 9.94 -1.10 8.56
CA PHE A 266 11.31 -0.70 8.89
C PHE A 266 11.91 0.17 7.79
N PHE A 267 11.75 -0.19 6.52
CA PHE A 267 12.20 0.63 5.40
C PHE A 267 11.46 1.98 5.35
N SER A 268 10.17 2.03 5.71
CA SER A 268 9.42 3.28 5.78
C SER A 268 9.97 4.20 6.89
N ILE A 269 10.22 3.67 8.08
CA ILE A 269 10.81 4.42 9.20
C ILE A 269 12.19 4.94 8.81
N LEU A 270 13.06 4.08 8.27
CA LEU A 270 14.39 4.48 7.83
C LEU A 270 14.37 5.53 6.71
N ALA A 271 13.43 5.43 5.76
CA ALA A 271 13.28 6.41 4.69
C ALA A 271 12.74 7.77 5.19
N SER A 272 11.95 7.77 6.27
CA SER A 272 11.40 9.00 6.86
C SER A 272 12.48 9.90 7.48
N ILE A 273 13.60 9.32 7.91
CA ILE A 273 14.72 10.09 8.51
C ILE A 273 15.29 11.09 7.48
N PRO A 274 15.86 10.67 6.32
CA PRO A 274 16.45 11.60 5.37
C PRO A 274 15.42 12.41 4.58
N LEU A 275 14.19 11.89 4.38
CA LEU A 275 13.18 12.55 3.55
C LEU A 275 12.35 13.58 4.32
N LEU A 276 12.12 13.36 5.59
CA LEU A 276 11.22 14.18 6.43
C LEU A 276 11.90 14.76 7.66
N GLY A 277 13.14 14.36 7.98
CA GLY A 277 13.82 14.75 9.21
C GLY A 277 13.20 14.11 10.47
N GLU A 278 12.45 13.00 10.33
CA GLU A 278 11.87 12.32 11.48
C GLU A 278 12.97 11.66 12.33
N PRO A 279 12.95 11.82 13.66
CA PRO A 279 13.94 11.18 14.52
C PRO A 279 13.72 9.67 14.56
N LEU A 280 14.83 8.92 14.64
CA LEU A 280 14.76 7.50 14.93
C LEU A 280 14.32 7.29 16.36
N ASP A 281 13.19 6.64 16.55
CA ASP A 281 12.60 6.42 17.86
C ASP A 281 12.52 4.92 18.17
N VAL A 282 13.14 4.54 19.29
CA VAL A 282 13.20 3.14 19.75
C VAL A 282 11.81 2.57 20.05
N VAL A 283 10.89 3.39 20.57
CA VAL A 283 9.52 2.97 20.89
C VAL A 283 8.79 2.60 19.58
N THR A 284 8.89 3.45 18.54
CA THR A 284 8.31 3.18 17.22
C THR A 284 8.87 1.91 16.59
N LEU A 285 10.20 1.71 16.67
CA LEU A 285 10.83 0.47 16.19
C LEU A 285 10.38 -0.76 16.98
N GLY A 286 10.24 -0.65 18.30
CA GLY A 286 9.77 -1.72 19.18
C GLY A 286 8.34 -2.14 18.83
N PHE A 287 7.42 -1.19 18.65
CA PHE A 287 6.04 -1.49 18.23
C PHE A 287 5.98 -2.05 16.80
N ALA A 288 6.76 -1.51 15.85
CA ALA A 288 6.86 -2.07 14.50
C ALA A 288 7.31 -3.54 14.55
N ALA A 289 8.35 -3.86 15.34
CA ALA A 289 8.83 -5.22 15.52
C ALA A 289 7.78 -6.13 16.18
N ALA A 290 7.05 -5.66 17.19
CA ALA A 290 6.00 -6.41 17.86
C ALA A 290 4.82 -6.71 16.92
N VAL A 291 4.36 -5.72 16.14
CA VAL A 291 3.29 -5.91 15.13
C VAL A 291 3.74 -6.91 14.06
N VAL A 292 4.97 -6.78 13.53
CA VAL A 292 5.52 -7.72 12.55
C VAL A 292 5.59 -9.14 13.14
N ALA A 293 5.97 -9.30 14.40
CA ALA A 293 5.99 -10.60 15.07
C ALA A 293 4.59 -11.23 15.13
N THR A 294 3.53 -10.45 15.44
CA THR A 294 2.15 -10.98 15.43
C THR A 294 1.72 -11.44 14.03
N VAL A 295 2.13 -10.71 12.98
CA VAL A 295 1.85 -11.10 11.58
C VAL A 295 2.57 -12.40 11.23
N VAL A 296 3.83 -12.56 11.61
CA VAL A 296 4.61 -13.79 11.36
C VAL A 296 3.98 -14.99 12.04
N VAL A 297 3.61 -14.86 13.33
CA VAL A 297 2.97 -15.92 14.09
C VAL A 297 1.58 -16.22 13.53
N GLY A 298 0.78 -15.21 13.24
CA GLY A 298 -0.57 -15.36 12.67
C GLY A 298 -0.56 -16.12 11.34
N LYS A 299 0.42 -15.86 10.46
CA LYS A 299 0.58 -16.60 9.20
C LYS A 299 0.96 -18.07 9.39
N LYS A 300 1.66 -18.43 10.46
CA LYS A 300 1.96 -19.83 10.78
C LYS A 300 0.75 -20.59 11.35
N LEU A 301 -0.22 -19.85 11.89
CA LEU A 301 -1.42 -20.39 12.54
C LEU A 301 -2.67 -20.32 11.65
N SER A 302 -2.57 -19.76 10.45
CA SER A 302 -3.65 -19.64 9.46
C SER A 302 -3.97 -20.97 8.75
#